data_c575612de8d62a1d270dcec2a6bbb4a7
#
_entry.id   c575612de8d62a1d270dcec2a6bbb4a7
#
_cell.length_a   1.000
_cell.length_b   1.000
_cell.length_c   1.000
_cell.angle_alpha   90.00
_cell.angle_beta   90.00
_cell.angle_gamma   90.00
#
_symmetry.space_group_name_H-M   'P 1'
#
loop_
_entity.id
_entity.type
_entity.pdbx_description
1 polymer ?
#
loop_
_entity_poly.entity_id
_entity_poly.type
_entity_poly.pdbx_seq_one_letter_code
_entity_poly.pdbx_strand_id
1 'polypeptide(L)'
;MEYKSQDSFPYYRECAPLVEALGYFLVELNVLNHKSGVRIYAVIAAKDSAREIGVDDCSKVHHALLPRLEALLGTDDTYMELTSPGMERNIKNAAEFVFFIGREVRVWDRNISDWVGGKITAADDKSVTLKKDDLEQTFYFENIAKAKFIHL
;
A
#
# COMPACT_ATOMS: atom_id res chain seq x y z
N MET A 1 -11.30 -3.67 -10.73
CA MET A 1 -10.59 -3.36 -9.46
C MET A 1 -10.98 -1.97 -9.00
N GLU A 2 -11.40 -1.86 -7.77
CA GLU A 2 -11.85 -0.57 -7.22
C GLU A 2 -10.66 0.33 -6.90
N TYR A 3 -10.83 1.62 -7.20
CA TYR A 3 -9.91 2.68 -6.77
C TYR A 3 -10.59 3.48 -5.66
N LYS A 4 -9.96 3.51 -4.51
CA LYS A 4 -10.42 4.29 -3.36
C LYS A 4 -9.27 5.16 -2.88
N SER A 5 -9.42 6.49 -3.01
CA SER A 5 -8.37 7.42 -2.59
C SER A 5 -7.92 7.13 -1.16
N GLN A 6 -6.61 7.11 -0.92
CA GLN A 6 -6.06 6.90 0.41
C GLN A 6 -6.54 7.96 1.41
N ASP A 7 -6.75 9.19 0.95
CA ASP A 7 -7.25 10.27 1.78
C ASP A 7 -8.66 10.05 2.32
N SER A 8 -9.41 9.10 1.75
CA SER A 8 -10.74 8.72 2.24
C SER A 8 -10.70 7.82 3.49
N PHE A 9 -9.55 7.24 3.80
CA PHE A 9 -9.40 6.42 5.00
C PHE A 9 -9.21 7.30 6.24
N PRO A 10 -9.85 6.94 7.37
CA PRO A 10 -9.71 7.72 8.61
C PRO A 10 -8.25 7.87 9.03
N TYR A 11 -7.87 9.09 9.37
CA TYR A 11 -6.54 9.49 9.88
C TYR A 11 -5.40 9.36 8.87
N TYR A 12 -5.65 8.93 7.64
CA TYR A 12 -4.59 8.76 6.65
C TYR A 12 -3.89 10.10 6.34
N ARG A 13 -4.66 11.17 6.12
CA ARG A 13 -4.10 12.49 5.82
C ARG A 13 -3.18 13.02 6.91
N GLU A 14 -3.50 12.73 8.16
CA GLU A 14 -2.74 13.19 9.31
C GLU A 14 -1.48 12.37 9.54
N CYS A 15 -1.47 11.13 9.09
CA CYS A 15 -0.39 10.17 9.35
C CYS A 15 0.59 10.02 8.19
N ALA A 16 0.11 10.07 6.95
CA ALA A 16 0.95 9.84 5.77
C ALA A 16 2.15 10.79 5.67
N PRO A 17 2.01 12.13 5.92
CA PRO A 17 3.17 13.01 5.87
C PRO A 17 4.26 12.66 6.88
N LEU A 18 3.88 12.19 8.07
CA LEU A 18 4.83 11.77 9.09
C LEU A 18 5.63 10.54 8.63
N VAL A 19 4.94 9.56 8.05
CA VAL A 19 5.59 8.35 7.53
C VAL A 19 6.50 8.69 6.35
N GLU A 20 6.05 9.56 5.44
CA GLU A 20 6.83 9.99 4.29
C GLU A 20 8.09 10.77 4.69
N ALA A 21 8.00 11.59 5.73
CA ALA A 21 9.15 12.33 6.26
C ALA A 21 10.23 11.39 6.81
N LEU A 22 9.85 10.19 7.23
CA LEU A 22 10.79 9.16 7.69
C LEU A 22 11.41 8.34 6.55
N GLY A 23 10.95 8.54 5.32
CA GLY A 23 11.49 7.85 4.14
C GLY A 23 10.68 6.66 3.66
N TYR A 24 9.41 6.55 4.08
CA TYR A 24 8.54 5.43 3.72
C TYR A 24 7.24 5.92 3.11
N PHE A 25 6.54 5.03 2.41
CA PHE A 25 5.14 5.23 2.03
C PHE A 25 4.22 4.56 3.04
N LEU A 26 3.14 5.23 3.40
CA LEU A 26 2.04 4.61 4.14
C LEU A 26 1.08 4.02 3.10
N VAL A 27 1.15 2.70 2.93
CA VAL A 27 0.40 1.99 1.90
C VAL A 27 -1.04 1.75 2.33
N GLU A 28 -1.23 1.41 3.60
CA GLU A 28 -2.55 1.06 4.15
C GLU A 28 -2.61 1.49 5.61
N LEU A 29 -3.73 2.06 6.01
CA LEU A 29 -4.01 2.39 7.41
C LEU A 29 -5.47 2.08 7.72
N ASN A 30 -5.69 1.16 8.66
CA ASN A 30 -7.00 0.80 9.16
C ASN A 30 -7.07 1.02 10.66
N VAL A 31 -8.06 1.78 11.11
CA VAL A 31 -8.30 2.07 12.52
C VAL A 31 -9.66 1.51 12.88
N LEU A 32 -9.69 0.53 13.79
CA LEU A 32 -10.88 -0.20 14.16
C LEU A 32 -11.15 -0.05 15.65
N ASN A 33 -12.36 0.37 16.00
CA ASN A 33 -12.79 0.48 17.38
C ASN A 33 -13.33 -0.87 17.88
N HIS A 34 -12.77 -1.35 18.98
CA HIS A 34 -13.20 -2.56 19.66
C HIS A 34 -13.56 -2.23 21.10
N LYS A 35 -14.32 -3.11 21.76
CA LYS A 35 -14.65 -2.96 23.19
C LYS A 35 -13.40 -2.95 24.06
N SER A 36 -12.34 -3.64 23.62
CA SER A 36 -11.07 -3.78 24.34
C SER A 36 -10.03 -2.73 23.92
N GLY A 37 -10.44 -1.67 23.23
CA GLY A 37 -9.55 -0.61 22.76
C GLY A 37 -9.55 -0.45 21.26
N VAL A 38 -8.67 0.42 20.75
CA VAL A 38 -8.54 0.72 19.32
C VAL A 38 -7.45 -0.14 18.71
N ARG A 39 -7.79 -0.85 17.64
CA ARG A 39 -6.83 -1.64 16.87
C ARG A 39 -6.45 -0.91 15.60
N ILE A 40 -5.15 -0.82 15.36
CA ILE A 40 -4.57 -0.10 14.23
C ILE A 40 -3.73 -1.08 13.42
N TYR A 41 -4.01 -1.14 12.11
CA TYR A 41 -3.24 -1.95 11.17
C TYR A 41 -2.66 -1.04 10.12
N ALA A 42 -1.35 -1.05 9.96
CA ALA A 42 -0.65 -0.21 9.00
C ALA A 42 0.33 -1.05 8.18
N VAL A 43 0.43 -0.70 6.91
CA VAL A 43 1.42 -1.28 5.98
C VAL A 43 2.27 -0.15 5.46
N ILE A 44 3.59 -0.30 5.56
CA ILE A 44 4.55 0.66 5.03
C ILE A 44 5.42 0.01 3.97
N ALA A 45 5.89 0.81 3.03
CA ALA A 45 6.83 0.37 1.99
C ALA A 45 7.98 1.36 1.90
N ALA A 46 9.15 0.89 1.48
CA ALA A 46 10.26 1.77 1.18
C ALA A 46 9.95 2.59 -0.09
N LYS A 47 10.41 3.83 -0.13
CA LYS A 47 10.28 4.67 -1.33
C LYS A 47 11.13 4.11 -2.48
N ASP A 48 12.24 3.46 -2.18
CA ASP A 48 13.04 2.71 -3.15
C ASP A 48 12.45 1.31 -3.30
N SER A 49 11.94 0.99 -4.48
CA SER A 49 11.30 -0.30 -4.76
C SER A 49 12.25 -1.50 -4.64
N ALA A 50 13.55 -1.28 -4.73
CA ALA A 50 14.57 -2.33 -4.56
C ALA A 50 14.85 -2.65 -3.09
N ARG A 51 14.40 -1.78 -2.16
CA ARG A 51 14.65 -1.93 -0.73
C ARG A 51 13.46 -2.57 -0.04
N GLU A 52 13.72 -3.60 0.75
CA GLU A 52 12.69 -4.24 1.57
C GLU A 52 12.62 -3.61 2.95
N ILE A 53 11.44 -3.69 3.56
CA ILE A 53 11.20 -3.22 4.92
C ILE A 53 11.59 -4.30 5.91
N GLY A 54 12.46 -3.95 6.86
CA GLY A 54 12.88 -4.81 7.96
C GLY A 54 12.25 -4.42 9.29
N VAL A 55 12.62 -5.17 10.32
CA VAL A 55 12.10 -4.95 11.69
C VAL A 55 12.47 -3.56 12.21
N ASP A 56 13.68 -3.08 11.91
CA ASP A 56 14.13 -1.76 12.37
C ASP A 56 13.31 -0.63 11.73
N ASP A 57 12.94 -0.79 10.47
CA ASP A 57 12.08 0.16 9.76
C ASP A 57 10.69 0.23 10.42
N CYS A 58 10.09 -0.92 10.70
CA CYS A 58 8.80 -1.00 11.36
C CYS A 58 8.85 -0.39 12.76
N SER A 59 9.90 -0.66 13.52
CA SER A 59 10.09 -0.10 14.86
C SER A 59 10.19 1.42 14.82
N LYS A 60 10.96 1.95 13.89
CA LYS A 60 11.14 3.40 13.71
C LYS A 60 9.81 4.10 13.40
N VAL A 61 9.04 3.55 12.47
CA VAL A 61 7.72 4.12 12.11
C VAL A 61 6.73 3.95 13.25
N HIS A 62 6.72 2.80 13.91
CA HIS A 62 5.84 2.53 15.05
C HIS A 62 6.03 3.57 16.16
N HIS A 63 7.28 3.85 16.53
CA HIS A 63 7.60 4.82 17.57
C HIS A 63 7.16 6.24 17.23
N ALA A 64 7.15 6.60 15.95
CA ALA A 64 6.72 7.92 15.51
C ALA A 64 5.21 8.02 15.31
N LEU A 65 4.60 6.97 14.75
CA LEU A 65 3.21 6.97 14.31
C LEU A 65 2.21 6.74 15.45
N LEU A 66 2.51 5.83 16.37
CA LEU A 66 1.58 5.48 17.44
C LEU A 66 1.24 6.67 18.35
N PRO A 67 2.19 7.48 18.85
CA PRO A 67 1.85 8.65 19.65
C PRO A 67 0.96 9.66 18.89
N ARG A 68 1.20 9.82 17.59
CA ARG A 68 0.39 10.71 16.76
C ARG A 68 -1.05 10.21 16.66
N LEU A 69 -1.24 8.92 16.44
CA LEU A 69 -2.57 8.31 16.37
C LEU A 69 -3.28 8.36 17.72
N GLU A 70 -2.57 8.11 18.82
CA GLU A 70 -3.15 8.20 20.17
C GLU A 70 -3.63 9.61 20.47
N ALA A 71 -2.86 10.63 20.07
CA ALA A 71 -3.28 12.02 20.20
C ALA A 71 -4.54 12.32 19.38
N LEU A 72 -4.60 11.84 18.14
CA LEU A 72 -5.76 12.04 17.27
C LEU A 72 -7.01 11.29 17.76
N LEU A 73 -6.81 10.11 18.32
CA LEU A 73 -7.89 9.27 18.84
C LEU A 73 -8.36 9.68 20.25
N GLY A 74 -7.51 10.42 20.98
CA GLY A 74 -7.81 10.83 22.34
C GLY A 74 -7.76 9.69 23.35
N THR A 75 -7.04 8.61 23.07
CA THR A 75 -6.88 7.46 23.97
C THR A 75 -5.52 6.80 23.75
N ASP A 76 -4.98 6.18 24.80
CA ASP A 76 -3.78 5.34 24.74
C ASP A 76 -4.12 3.84 24.84
N ASP A 77 -5.43 3.52 24.88
CA ASP A 77 -5.88 2.13 24.87
C ASP A 77 -5.88 1.63 23.41
N THR A 78 -4.69 1.40 22.89
CA THR A 78 -4.45 1.09 21.48
C THR A 78 -3.54 -0.12 21.32
N TYR A 79 -3.73 -0.81 20.20
CA TYR A 79 -2.82 -1.85 19.73
C TYR A 79 -2.54 -1.58 18.25
N MET A 80 -1.27 -1.45 17.89
CA MET A 80 -0.88 -1.23 16.49
C MET A 80 -0.01 -2.37 15.97
N GLU A 81 -0.45 -2.93 14.86
CA GLU A 81 0.31 -3.86 14.06
C GLU A 81 0.79 -3.15 12.80
N LEU A 82 2.10 -3.10 12.57
CA LEU A 82 2.71 -2.40 11.47
C LEU A 82 3.63 -3.37 10.74
N THR A 83 3.38 -3.56 9.45
CA THR A 83 4.05 -4.58 8.64
C THR A 83 4.54 -4.03 7.30
N SER A 84 5.38 -4.83 6.63
CA SER A 84 5.72 -4.64 5.23
C SER A 84 4.62 -5.21 4.32
N PRO A 85 4.63 -4.89 3.01
CA PRO A 85 3.65 -5.46 2.08
C PRO A 85 3.76 -6.98 1.90
N GLY A 86 4.91 -7.59 2.25
CA GLY A 86 5.18 -9.00 1.97
C GLY A 86 5.60 -9.22 0.51
N MET A 87 6.01 -10.45 0.20
CA MET A 87 6.52 -10.80 -1.13
C MET A 87 5.41 -11.16 -2.13
N GLU A 88 4.25 -11.54 -1.63
CA GLU A 88 3.11 -11.98 -2.45
C GLU A 88 1.84 -11.19 -2.14
N ARG A 89 1.99 -9.89 -1.87
CA ARG A 89 0.86 -9.05 -1.50
C ARG A 89 -0.23 -9.07 -2.56
N ASN A 90 -1.45 -9.32 -2.14
CA ASN A 90 -2.62 -9.06 -2.95
C ASN A 90 -2.96 -7.58 -2.86
N ILE A 91 -2.95 -6.90 -4.00
CA ILE A 91 -3.28 -5.48 -4.06
C ILE A 91 -4.81 -5.35 -4.10
N LYS A 92 -5.40 -4.90 -3.01
CA LYS A 92 -6.85 -4.82 -2.87
C LYS A 92 -7.43 -3.50 -3.39
N ASN A 93 -6.68 -2.43 -3.24
CA ASN A 93 -7.08 -1.09 -3.64
C ASN A 93 -6.16 -0.61 -4.76
N ALA A 94 -6.72 -0.21 -5.89
CA ALA A 94 -5.94 0.25 -7.03
C ALA A 94 -5.10 1.49 -6.72
N ALA A 95 -5.48 2.28 -5.71
CA ALA A 95 -4.67 3.42 -5.25
C ALA A 95 -3.29 3.02 -4.72
N GLU A 96 -3.07 1.74 -4.40
CA GLU A 96 -1.78 1.26 -3.92
C GLU A 96 -0.72 1.20 -5.02
N PHE A 97 -1.10 1.07 -6.28
CA PHE A 97 -0.13 0.90 -7.38
C PHE A 97 0.92 2.01 -7.42
N VAL A 98 0.54 3.23 -7.11
CA VAL A 98 1.45 4.38 -7.14
C VAL A 98 2.63 4.24 -6.16
N PHE A 99 2.45 3.50 -5.06
CA PHE A 99 3.50 3.25 -4.08
C PHE A 99 4.49 2.17 -4.53
N PHE A 100 4.13 1.39 -5.54
CA PHE A 100 4.90 0.22 -5.96
C PHE A 100 5.51 0.37 -7.35
N ILE A 101 5.69 1.61 -7.82
CA ILE A 101 6.39 1.87 -9.08
C ILE A 101 7.80 1.26 -9.00
N GLY A 102 8.15 0.46 -10.01
CA GLY A 102 9.41 -0.29 -10.02
C GLY A 102 9.29 -1.74 -9.54
N ARG A 103 8.14 -2.13 -8.97
CA ARG A 103 7.91 -3.53 -8.53
C ARG A 103 7.31 -4.36 -9.65
N GLU A 104 7.64 -5.65 -9.65
CA GLU A 104 7.03 -6.65 -10.51
C GLU A 104 5.68 -7.07 -9.93
N VAL A 105 4.64 -6.94 -10.74
CA VAL A 105 3.28 -7.36 -10.36
C VAL A 105 2.63 -8.13 -11.49
N ARG A 106 1.56 -8.84 -11.17
CA ARG A 106 0.67 -9.39 -12.19
C ARG A 106 -0.75 -8.95 -11.92
N VAL A 107 -1.47 -8.67 -12.99
CA VAL A 107 -2.88 -8.29 -12.98
C VAL A 107 -3.69 -9.31 -13.74
N TRP A 108 -4.89 -9.62 -13.24
CA TRP A 108 -5.83 -10.45 -13.99
C TRP A 108 -6.61 -9.54 -14.93
N ASP A 109 -6.33 -9.68 -16.24
CA ASP A 109 -6.97 -8.88 -17.28
C ASP A 109 -8.28 -9.53 -17.68
N ARG A 110 -9.40 -8.87 -17.43
CA ARG A 110 -10.73 -9.36 -17.76
C ARG A 110 -10.96 -9.53 -19.27
N ASN A 111 -10.24 -8.75 -20.06
CA ASN A 111 -10.40 -8.78 -21.53
C ASN A 111 -9.89 -10.09 -22.13
N ILE A 112 -8.86 -10.67 -21.53
CA ILE A 112 -8.27 -11.94 -22.01
C ILE A 112 -8.48 -13.09 -21.03
N SER A 113 -9.07 -12.82 -19.86
CA SER A 113 -9.28 -13.82 -18.80
C SER A 113 -8.00 -14.56 -18.43
N ASP A 114 -6.92 -13.82 -18.24
CA ASP A 114 -5.61 -14.36 -17.89
C ASP A 114 -4.76 -13.32 -17.15
N TRP A 115 -3.71 -13.81 -16.53
CA TRP A 115 -2.72 -12.96 -15.86
C TRP A 115 -1.78 -12.31 -16.88
N VAL A 116 -1.47 -11.04 -16.61
CA VAL A 116 -0.42 -10.30 -17.33
C VAL A 116 0.54 -9.76 -16.28
N GLY A 117 1.83 -10.10 -16.41
CA GLY A 117 2.88 -9.65 -15.51
C GLY A 117 3.71 -8.53 -16.10
N GLY A 118 4.33 -7.75 -15.25
CA GLY A 118 5.27 -6.70 -15.65
C GLY A 118 5.67 -5.82 -14.49
N LYS A 119 6.60 -4.92 -14.77
CA LYS A 119 7.06 -3.92 -13.82
C LYS A 119 6.18 -2.68 -13.92
N ILE A 120 5.72 -2.18 -12.78
CA ILE A 120 4.93 -0.94 -12.75
C ILE A 120 5.84 0.22 -13.13
N THR A 121 5.50 0.94 -14.20
CA THR A 121 6.22 2.13 -14.65
C THR A 121 5.46 3.42 -14.40
N ALA A 122 4.13 3.34 -14.32
CA ALA A 122 3.28 4.49 -14.03
C ALA A 122 1.94 4.03 -13.46
N ALA A 123 1.31 4.88 -12.67
CA ALA A 123 -0.03 4.65 -12.15
C ALA A 123 -0.71 5.98 -11.87
N ASP A 124 -2.01 6.03 -12.11
CA ASP A 124 -2.85 7.19 -11.78
C ASP A 124 -4.16 6.73 -11.12
N ASP A 125 -5.19 7.58 -11.12
CA ASP A 125 -6.48 7.27 -10.50
C ASP A 125 -7.40 6.41 -11.38
N LYS A 126 -6.96 6.03 -12.59
CA LYS A 126 -7.75 5.27 -13.56
C LYS A 126 -7.05 4.03 -14.09
N SER A 127 -5.73 4.03 -14.11
CA SER A 127 -4.96 2.99 -14.79
C SER A 127 -3.59 2.76 -14.18
N VAL A 128 -3.03 1.61 -14.51
CA VAL A 128 -1.64 1.24 -14.20
C VAL A 128 -0.96 0.80 -15.49
N THR A 129 0.30 1.21 -15.67
CA THR A 129 1.11 0.82 -16.82
C THR A 129 2.16 -0.17 -16.38
N LEU A 130 2.20 -1.31 -17.06
CA LEU A 130 3.18 -2.37 -16.84
C LEU A 130 4.12 -2.48 -18.02
N LYS A 131 5.39 -2.70 -17.74
CA LYS A 131 6.43 -2.91 -18.77
C LYS A 131 6.97 -4.34 -18.68
N LYS A 132 6.97 -5.02 -19.83
CA LYS A 132 7.56 -6.34 -19.98
C LYS A 132 8.25 -6.43 -21.34
N ASP A 133 9.51 -6.86 -21.35
CA ASP A 133 10.31 -7.04 -22.59
C ASP A 133 10.31 -5.76 -23.47
N ASP A 134 10.55 -4.60 -22.86
CA ASP A 134 10.57 -3.28 -23.50
C ASP A 134 9.21 -2.82 -24.08
N LEU A 135 8.14 -3.55 -23.82
CA LEU A 135 6.78 -3.18 -24.22
C LEU A 135 6.00 -2.70 -22.99
N GLU A 136 5.39 -1.52 -23.11
CA GLU A 136 4.51 -0.98 -22.09
C GLU A 136 3.06 -1.21 -22.48
N GLN A 137 2.25 -1.61 -21.50
CA GLN A 137 0.82 -1.77 -21.68
C GLN A 137 0.09 -1.11 -20.50
N THR A 138 -0.92 -0.32 -20.81
CA THR A 138 -1.75 0.36 -19.82
C THR A 138 -3.03 -0.45 -19.58
N PHE A 139 -3.33 -0.69 -18.31
CA PHE A 139 -4.53 -1.41 -17.88
C PHE A 139 -5.42 -0.46 -17.09
N TYR A 140 -6.64 -0.28 -17.55
CA TYR A 140 -7.64 0.47 -16.78
C TYR A 140 -8.14 -0.40 -15.64
N PHE A 141 -8.35 0.19 -14.47
CA PHE A 141 -8.74 -0.56 -13.27
C PHE A 141 -10.05 -1.33 -13.46
N GLU A 142 -10.98 -0.79 -14.24
CA GLU A 142 -12.25 -1.46 -14.54
C GLU A 142 -12.06 -2.81 -15.25
N ASN A 143 -10.96 -2.98 -15.96
CA ASN A 143 -10.62 -4.21 -16.69
C ASN A 143 -9.73 -5.16 -15.88
N ILE A 144 -9.37 -4.79 -14.66
CA ILE A 144 -8.56 -5.63 -13.77
C ILE A 144 -9.47 -6.25 -12.71
N ALA A 145 -9.47 -7.58 -12.63
CA ALA A 145 -10.21 -8.28 -11.59
C ALA A 145 -9.47 -8.31 -10.25
N LYS A 146 -8.15 -8.53 -10.31
CA LYS A 146 -7.29 -8.63 -9.14
C LYS A 146 -5.83 -8.42 -9.56
N ALA A 147 -4.99 -8.11 -8.58
CA ALA A 147 -3.56 -7.90 -8.81
C ALA A 147 -2.76 -8.38 -7.61
N LYS A 148 -1.53 -8.83 -7.85
CA LYS A 148 -0.63 -9.21 -6.78
C LYS A 148 0.82 -9.07 -7.19
N PHE A 149 1.71 -9.03 -6.18
CA PHE A 149 3.14 -9.05 -6.42
C PHE A 149 3.57 -10.37 -7.04
N ILE A 150 4.58 -10.29 -7.90
CA ILE A 150 5.30 -11.48 -8.38
C ILE A 150 6.52 -11.64 -7.48
N HIS A 151 6.65 -12.82 -6.88
CA HIS A 151 7.84 -13.20 -6.15
C HIS A 151 8.76 -13.94 -7.11
N LEU A 152 9.94 -13.41 -7.31
CA LEU A 152 10.97 -14.01 -8.17
C LEU A 152 12.02 -14.74 -7.35
#